data_11e2f3a7d22d3807a727a9b0b2da42d9
#
_entry.id   11e2f3a7d22d3807a727a9b0b2da42d9
#
_cell.length_a   1.000
_cell.length_b   1.000
_cell.length_c   1.000
_cell.angle_alpha   90.00
_cell.angle_beta   90.00
_cell.angle_gamma   90.00
#
_symmetry.space_group_name_H-M   'P 1'
#
loop_
_entity.id
_entity.type
_entity.pdbx_description
1 polymer ?
#
loop_
_entity_poly.entity_id
_entity_poly.type
_entity_poly.pdbx_seq_one_letter_code
_entity_poly.pdbx_strand_id
1 'polypeptide(L)'
;MIGRLLGAGVDVFRLNFSHGSQADHVQVARHIRRQAGHHGRYVGILADLQGPKIRIGGFADGAVILQAGDPFQLSLSIAPDAGDQRGVSVEYEALPSSVEQDDVLLLDDGKLRLRVDDVTESTVDCTVIIGGRLSSRKGVNKLGGGLAAPALTEKDLDDIKAMPDI
;
A
#
# COMPACT_ATOMS: atom_id res chain seq x y z
N MET A 1 17.23 13.74 -17.00
CA MET A 1 15.76 13.77 -16.79
C MET A 1 15.34 14.92 -15.87
N ILE A 2 15.88 15.05 -14.65
CA ILE A 2 15.51 16.08 -13.66
C ILE A 2 15.62 17.51 -14.23
N GLY A 3 16.73 17.89 -14.88
CA GLY A 3 16.87 19.20 -15.49
C GLY A 3 15.80 19.54 -16.55
N ARG A 4 15.33 18.54 -17.31
CA ARG A 4 14.23 18.74 -18.28
C ARG A 4 12.89 19.01 -17.59
N LEU A 5 12.63 18.33 -16.45
CA LEU A 5 11.45 18.56 -15.65
C LEU A 5 11.46 19.96 -15.01
N LEU A 6 12.62 20.40 -14.51
CA LEU A 6 12.81 21.75 -13.99
C LEU A 6 12.58 22.82 -15.07
N GLY A 7 13.12 22.61 -16.27
CA GLY A 7 12.89 23.47 -17.41
C GLY A 7 11.42 23.51 -17.89
N ALA A 8 10.68 22.41 -17.66
CA ALA A 8 9.25 22.31 -17.93
C ALA A 8 8.36 22.93 -16.82
N GLY A 9 8.95 23.44 -15.73
CA GLY A 9 8.21 24.16 -14.69
C GLY A 9 7.77 23.31 -13.50
N VAL A 10 8.35 22.11 -13.27
CA VAL A 10 8.03 21.30 -12.08
C VAL A 10 8.44 22.05 -10.81
N ASP A 11 7.54 22.13 -9.82
CA ASP A 11 7.72 22.79 -8.54
C ASP A 11 8.00 21.83 -7.39
N VAL A 12 7.53 20.57 -7.50
CA VAL A 12 7.69 19.56 -6.44
C VAL A 12 8.11 18.23 -7.05
N PHE A 13 9.10 17.59 -6.43
CA PHE A 13 9.53 16.22 -6.70
C PHE A 13 9.09 15.32 -5.56
N ARG A 14 8.28 14.29 -5.84
CA ARG A 14 7.88 13.27 -4.88
C ARG A 14 8.89 12.11 -4.90
N LEU A 15 9.45 11.78 -3.75
CA LEU A 15 10.28 10.60 -3.51
C LEU A 15 9.44 9.57 -2.78
N ASN A 16 9.18 8.42 -3.43
CA ASN A 16 8.35 7.36 -2.85
C ASN A 16 9.20 6.38 -2.03
N PHE A 17 9.13 6.48 -0.71
CA PHE A 17 9.88 5.65 0.25
C PHE A 17 9.36 4.21 0.38
N SER A 18 8.28 3.86 -0.32
CA SER A 18 7.88 2.45 -0.46
C SER A 18 8.86 1.62 -1.32
N HIS A 19 9.75 2.27 -2.06
CA HIS A 19 10.70 1.64 -2.97
C HIS A 19 12.07 2.31 -2.88
N GLY A 20 13.13 1.55 -3.14
CA GLY A 20 14.49 2.04 -3.06
C GLY A 20 15.04 2.09 -1.63
N SER A 21 16.29 2.52 -1.50
CA SER A 21 16.94 2.69 -0.20
C SER A 21 16.97 4.18 0.21
N GLN A 22 17.15 4.45 1.50
CA GLN A 22 17.38 5.81 2.01
C GLN A 22 18.55 6.50 1.28
N ALA A 23 19.65 5.75 1.06
CA ALA A 23 20.82 6.28 0.36
C ALA A 23 20.49 6.70 -1.08
N ASP A 24 19.65 5.95 -1.80
CA ASP A 24 19.20 6.31 -3.15
C ASP A 24 18.37 7.60 -3.11
N HIS A 25 17.46 7.73 -2.15
CA HIS A 25 16.61 8.93 -2.00
C HIS A 25 17.46 10.17 -1.68
N VAL A 26 18.43 10.05 -0.78
CA VAL A 26 19.37 11.15 -0.45
C VAL A 26 20.17 11.55 -1.70
N GLN A 27 20.66 10.59 -2.49
CA GLN A 27 21.39 10.90 -3.73
C GLN A 27 20.50 11.62 -4.76
N VAL A 28 19.26 11.13 -4.95
CA VAL A 28 18.29 11.77 -5.85
C VAL A 28 17.97 13.20 -5.39
N ALA A 29 17.74 13.40 -4.10
CA ALA A 29 17.45 14.71 -3.54
C ALA A 29 18.62 15.69 -3.75
N ARG A 30 19.85 15.26 -3.45
CA ARG A 30 21.07 16.07 -3.74
C ARG A 30 21.19 16.39 -5.22
N HIS A 31 20.82 15.46 -6.10
CA HIS A 31 20.84 15.72 -7.55
C HIS A 31 19.76 16.75 -7.95
N ILE A 32 18.53 16.66 -7.38
CA ILE A 32 17.48 17.65 -7.58
C ILE A 32 17.95 19.03 -7.13
N ARG A 33 18.51 19.16 -5.92
CA ARG A 33 19.01 20.44 -5.38
C ARG A 33 20.06 21.07 -6.28
N ARG A 34 21.05 20.29 -6.75
CA ARG A 34 22.08 20.79 -7.68
C ARG A 34 21.48 21.28 -9.00
N GLN A 35 20.59 20.50 -9.58
CA GLN A 35 19.95 20.87 -10.84
C GLN A 35 19.04 22.08 -10.69
N ALA A 36 18.31 22.20 -9.59
CA ALA A 36 17.49 23.37 -9.29
C ALA A 36 18.36 24.63 -9.18
N GLY A 37 19.52 24.57 -8.50
CA GLY A 37 20.48 25.68 -8.45
C GLY A 37 20.98 26.10 -9.84
N HIS A 38 21.30 25.16 -10.73
CA HIS A 38 21.71 25.47 -12.11
C HIS A 38 20.60 26.14 -12.93
N HIS A 39 19.34 25.87 -12.61
CA HIS A 39 18.18 26.51 -13.25
C HIS A 39 17.72 27.79 -12.54
N GLY A 40 18.40 28.22 -11.47
CA GLY A 40 18.00 29.39 -10.65
C GLY A 40 16.64 29.22 -9.98
N ARG A 41 16.23 27.98 -9.67
CA ARG A 41 14.90 27.66 -9.11
C ARG A 41 15.00 27.04 -7.71
N TYR A 42 13.98 27.32 -6.91
CA TYR A 42 13.71 26.60 -5.66
C TYR A 42 12.55 25.63 -5.92
N VAL A 43 12.72 24.38 -5.53
CA VAL A 43 11.69 23.34 -5.69
C VAL A 43 11.49 22.58 -4.37
N GLY A 44 10.26 22.12 -4.13
CA GLY A 44 9.94 21.24 -3.02
C GLY A 44 10.43 19.82 -3.29
N ILE A 45 10.82 19.12 -2.22
CA ILE A 45 10.97 17.65 -2.25
C ILE A 45 10.00 17.10 -1.22
N LEU A 46 9.07 16.25 -1.69
CA LEU A 46 8.09 15.55 -0.87
C LEU A 46 8.59 14.12 -0.63
N ALA A 47 8.93 13.79 0.61
CA ALA A 47 9.17 12.41 1.01
C ALA A 47 7.82 11.75 1.33
N ASP A 48 7.42 10.80 0.50
CA ASP A 48 6.19 10.04 0.66
C ASP A 48 6.52 8.73 1.38
N LEU A 49 6.26 8.71 2.70
CA LEU A 49 6.54 7.56 3.56
C LEU A 49 5.67 6.36 3.18
N GLN A 50 6.18 5.17 3.45
CA GLN A 50 5.46 3.94 3.12
C GLN A 50 4.19 3.77 3.96
N GLY A 51 4.25 4.17 5.23
CA GLY A 51 3.19 3.91 6.20
C GLY A 51 2.97 2.41 6.48
N PRO A 52 2.05 2.08 7.35
CA PRO A 52 1.60 0.71 7.55
C PRO A 52 0.84 0.26 6.30
N LYS A 53 1.42 -0.63 5.52
CA LYS A 53 0.78 -1.19 4.33
C LYS A 53 0.23 -2.56 4.66
N ILE A 54 -1.06 -2.60 4.98
CA ILE A 54 -1.78 -3.86 5.14
C ILE A 54 -1.85 -4.54 3.79
N ARG A 55 -1.41 -5.80 3.72
CA ARG A 55 -1.38 -6.56 2.47
C ARG A 55 -2.01 -7.93 2.65
N ILE A 56 -2.58 -8.45 1.56
CA ILE A 56 -2.84 -9.88 1.45
C ILE A 56 -1.53 -10.63 1.23
N GLY A 57 -1.53 -11.90 1.56
CA GLY A 57 -0.44 -12.82 1.25
C GLY A 57 -0.35 -13.19 -0.22
N GLY A 58 0.25 -14.35 -0.50
CA GLY A 58 0.44 -14.87 -1.85
C GLY A 58 -0.63 -15.86 -2.26
N PHE A 59 -0.84 -15.97 -3.57
CA PHE A 59 -1.60 -17.05 -4.20
C PHE A 59 -0.64 -18.10 -4.73
N ALA A 60 -1.00 -19.38 -4.61
CA ALA A 60 -0.20 -20.49 -5.11
C ALA A 60 0.15 -20.34 -6.60
N ASP A 61 -0.80 -19.84 -7.40
CA ASP A 61 -0.65 -19.58 -8.85
C ASP A 61 -0.35 -18.10 -9.16
N GLY A 62 0.06 -17.32 -8.14
CA GLY A 62 0.42 -15.91 -8.27
C GLY A 62 -0.76 -14.94 -8.38
N ALA A 63 -1.93 -15.40 -8.80
CA ALA A 63 -3.15 -14.57 -8.88
C ALA A 63 -4.40 -15.44 -9.07
N VAL A 64 -5.56 -14.85 -8.72
CA VAL A 64 -6.89 -15.42 -8.97
C VAL A 64 -7.77 -14.42 -9.73
N ILE A 65 -8.85 -14.91 -10.33
CA ILE A 65 -9.90 -14.07 -10.93
C ILE A 65 -11.15 -14.19 -10.06
N LEU A 66 -11.53 -13.11 -9.41
CA LEU A 66 -12.76 -13.04 -8.61
C LEU A 66 -13.90 -12.45 -9.43
N GLN A 67 -15.10 -12.98 -9.27
CA GLN A 67 -16.30 -12.45 -9.91
C GLN A 67 -17.22 -11.82 -8.86
N ALA A 68 -18.01 -10.83 -9.26
CA ALA A 68 -19.00 -10.25 -8.38
C ALA A 68 -20.01 -11.32 -7.92
N GLY A 69 -20.24 -11.38 -6.61
CA GLY A 69 -21.07 -12.41 -5.96
C GLY A 69 -20.28 -13.62 -5.43
N ASP A 70 -19.00 -13.78 -5.80
CA ASP A 70 -18.18 -14.86 -5.24
C ASP A 70 -17.97 -14.66 -3.73
N PRO A 71 -17.99 -15.72 -2.92
CA PRO A 71 -17.48 -15.67 -1.55
C PRO A 71 -15.96 -15.63 -1.57
N PHE A 72 -15.37 -14.83 -0.70
CA PHE A 72 -13.91 -14.73 -0.56
C PHE A 72 -13.51 -14.43 0.88
N GLN A 73 -12.53 -15.16 1.41
CA GLN A 73 -12.09 -15.04 2.80
C GLN A 73 -10.70 -14.38 2.91
N LEU A 74 -10.57 -13.45 3.84
CA LEU A 74 -9.27 -12.99 4.34
C LEU A 74 -9.00 -13.67 5.68
N SER A 75 -7.87 -14.36 5.82
CA SER A 75 -7.63 -15.22 6.98
C SER A 75 -6.22 -15.07 7.54
N LEU A 76 -6.11 -15.07 8.87
CA LEU A 76 -4.83 -15.15 9.58
C LEU A 76 -4.27 -16.59 9.60
N SER A 77 -5.12 -17.59 9.30
CA SER A 77 -4.77 -19.02 9.39
C SER A 77 -4.31 -19.64 8.08
N ILE A 78 -4.54 -18.97 6.95
CA ILE A 78 -4.02 -19.41 5.64
C ILE A 78 -2.52 -19.15 5.60
N ALA A 79 -1.73 -20.12 5.15
CA ALA A 79 -0.28 -19.93 5.00
C ALA A 79 0.03 -18.80 3.99
N PRO A 80 1.14 -18.04 4.17
CA PRO A 80 1.39 -16.80 3.43
C PRO A 80 1.33 -16.85 1.91
N ASP A 81 1.61 -18.01 1.30
CA ASP A 81 1.62 -18.19 -0.16
C ASP A 81 0.64 -19.29 -0.63
N ALA A 82 -0.33 -19.66 0.21
CA ALA A 82 -1.30 -20.73 -0.05
C ALA A 82 -2.70 -20.23 -0.40
N GLY A 83 -2.84 -18.95 -0.76
CA GLY A 83 -4.12 -18.40 -1.22
C GLY A 83 -4.64 -19.08 -2.50
N ASP A 84 -5.94 -19.18 -2.60
CA ASP A 84 -6.65 -19.75 -3.76
C ASP A 84 -7.89 -18.91 -4.12
N GLN A 85 -8.78 -19.46 -4.96
CA GLN A 85 -10.03 -18.83 -5.38
C GLN A 85 -11.00 -18.54 -4.22
N ARG A 86 -10.85 -19.20 -3.07
CA ARG A 86 -11.76 -19.09 -1.93
C ARG A 86 -11.25 -18.12 -0.87
N GLY A 87 -9.94 -17.87 -0.82
CA GLY A 87 -9.38 -16.96 0.18
C GLY A 87 -7.87 -16.85 0.14
N VAL A 88 -7.38 -15.90 0.92
CA VAL A 88 -5.94 -15.60 1.01
C VAL A 88 -5.59 -15.17 2.44
N SER A 89 -4.34 -15.36 2.82
CA SER A 89 -3.82 -14.82 4.08
C SER A 89 -3.79 -13.30 4.06
N VAL A 90 -3.84 -12.70 5.25
CA VAL A 90 -3.61 -11.28 5.45
C VAL A 90 -2.50 -11.07 6.48
N GLU A 91 -1.60 -10.13 6.21
CA GLU A 91 -0.41 -9.86 7.04
C GLU A 91 -0.70 -8.88 8.21
N TYR A 92 -1.96 -8.68 8.55
CA TYR A 92 -2.39 -7.74 9.59
C TYR A 92 -3.30 -8.46 10.61
N GLU A 93 -2.72 -8.84 11.75
CA GLU A 93 -3.40 -9.62 12.80
C GLU A 93 -4.64 -8.91 13.36
N ALA A 94 -4.65 -7.58 13.39
CA ALA A 94 -5.77 -6.81 13.88
C ALA A 94 -6.89 -6.58 12.84
N LEU A 95 -6.80 -7.15 11.62
CA LEU A 95 -7.84 -6.96 10.61
C LEU A 95 -9.22 -7.40 11.12
N PRO A 96 -9.41 -8.61 11.71
CA PRO A 96 -10.73 -9.03 12.16
C PRO A 96 -11.33 -8.08 13.22
N SER A 97 -10.52 -7.55 14.13
CA SER A 97 -10.99 -6.61 15.16
C SER A 97 -11.19 -5.18 14.66
N SER A 98 -10.78 -4.88 13.43
CA SER A 98 -10.85 -3.54 12.83
C SER A 98 -12.00 -3.38 11.82
N VAL A 99 -12.73 -4.46 11.57
CA VAL A 99 -13.85 -4.48 10.62
C VAL A 99 -15.10 -5.09 11.24
N GLU A 100 -16.24 -4.72 10.71
CA GLU A 100 -17.55 -5.23 11.11
C GLU A 100 -18.39 -5.57 9.88
N GLN A 101 -19.51 -6.27 10.10
CA GLN A 101 -20.43 -6.61 9.02
C GLN A 101 -20.86 -5.36 8.24
N ASP A 102 -21.01 -5.51 6.93
CA ASP A 102 -21.33 -4.48 5.94
C ASP A 102 -20.19 -3.49 5.63
N ASP A 103 -19.04 -3.57 6.31
CA ASP A 103 -17.86 -2.83 5.88
C ASP A 103 -17.42 -3.21 4.45
N VAL A 104 -16.84 -2.26 3.75
CA VAL A 104 -16.29 -2.49 2.42
C VAL A 104 -14.76 -2.44 2.44
N LEU A 105 -14.13 -3.54 2.07
CA LEU A 105 -12.70 -3.64 1.90
C LEU A 105 -12.31 -3.37 0.44
N LEU A 106 -11.25 -2.58 0.29
CA LEU A 106 -10.68 -2.18 -0.99
C LEU A 106 -9.36 -2.91 -1.21
N LEU A 107 -9.25 -3.68 -2.27
CA LEU A 107 -8.03 -4.40 -2.65
C LEU A 107 -7.44 -3.81 -3.94
N ASP A 108 -6.10 -3.89 -4.07
CA ASP A 108 -5.35 -3.35 -5.23
C ASP A 108 -5.74 -1.91 -5.54
N ASP A 109 -5.63 -1.04 -4.53
CA ASP A 109 -5.96 0.39 -4.61
C ASP A 109 -7.43 0.67 -5.02
N GLY A 110 -8.33 -0.23 -4.61
CA GLY A 110 -9.77 -0.12 -4.83
C GLY A 110 -10.27 -0.64 -6.18
N LYS A 111 -9.42 -1.33 -6.95
CA LYS A 111 -9.84 -2.02 -8.19
C LYS A 111 -10.80 -3.16 -7.91
N LEU A 112 -10.60 -3.87 -6.79
CA LEU A 112 -11.53 -4.86 -6.29
C LEU A 112 -12.16 -4.37 -5.00
N ARG A 113 -13.43 -4.76 -4.76
CA ARG A 113 -14.16 -4.42 -3.55
C ARG A 113 -14.84 -5.64 -2.98
N LEU A 114 -14.68 -5.83 -1.68
CA LEU A 114 -15.31 -6.92 -0.93
C LEU A 114 -16.23 -6.28 0.13
N ARG A 115 -17.43 -6.82 0.31
CA ARG A 115 -18.27 -6.51 1.47
C ARG A 115 -18.01 -7.57 2.53
N VAL A 116 -17.83 -7.15 3.77
CA VAL A 116 -17.72 -8.03 4.92
C VAL A 116 -19.11 -8.59 5.24
N ASP A 117 -19.24 -9.92 5.28
CA ASP A 117 -20.47 -10.61 5.61
C ASP A 117 -20.44 -11.12 7.06
N ASP A 118 -19.29 -11.65 7.52
CA ASP A 118 -19.09 -12.13 8.88
C ASP A 118 -17.63 -12.01 9.31
N VAL A 119 -17.39 -11.96 10.62
CA VAL A 119 -16.06 -11.82 11.21
C VAL A 119 -15.91 -12.79 12.39
N THR A 120 -14.81 -13.53 12.41
CA THR A 120 -14.38 -14.36 13.52
C THR A 120 -13.08 -13.82 14.12
N GLU A 121 -12.50 -14.50 15.11
CA GLU A 121 -11.20 -14.11 15.68
C GLU A 121 -10.05 -14.11 14.67
N SER A 122 -10.14 -14.92 13.61
CA SER A 122 -9.04 -15.13 12.66
C SER A 122 -9.43 -14.99 11.20
N THR A 123 -10.71 -14.76 10.89
CA THR A 123 -11.19 -14.68 9.52
C THR A 123 -12.15 -13.51 9.30
N VAL A 124 -12.14 -12.99 8.09
CA VAL A 124 -13.12 -12.03 7.58
C VAL A 124 -13.73 -12.64 6.33
N ASP A 125 -14.97 -13.08 6.43
CA ASP A 125 -15.73 -13.66 5.33
C ASP A 125 -16.41 -12.54 4.54
N CYS A 126 -16.23 -12.56 3.24
CA CYS A 126 -16.68 -11.48 2.37
C CYS A 126 -17.41 -12.00 1.13
N THR A 127 -18.25 -11.13 0.59
CA THR A 127 -18.79 -11.25 -0.79
C THR A 127 -18.09 -10.21 -1.69
N VAL A 128 -17.65 -10.66 -2.85
CA VAL A 128 -17.05 -9.79 -3.88
C VAL A 128 -18.12 -8.85 -4.46
N ILE A 129 -17.93 -7.53 -4.33
CA ILE A 129 -18.80 -6.52 -4.93
C ILE A 129 -18.30 -6.15 -6.33
N ILE A 130 -16.99 -5.87 -6.44
CA ILE A 130 -16.31 -5.58 -7.70
C ILE A 130 -15.19 -6.58 -7.85
N GLY A 131 -15.32 -7.45 -8.82
CA GLY A 131 -14.37 -8.49 -9.15
C GLY A 131 -13.25 -8.02 -10.08
N GLY A 132 -12.38 -8.94 -10.42
CA GLY A 132 -11.25 -8.73 -11.30
C GLY A 132 -10.08 -9.64 -10.97
N ARG A 133 -8.93 -9.39 -11.59
CA ARG A 133 -7.69 -10.12 -11.31
C ARG A 133 -7.06 -9.60 -10.02
N LEU A 134 -6.96 -10.46 -9.02
CA LEU A 134 -6.27 -10.20 -7.75
C LEU A 134 -4.94 -10.97 -7.74
N SER A 135 -3.82 -10.26 -7.72
CA SER A 135 -2.49 -10.85 -7.60
C SER A 135 -1.97 -10.81 -6.17
N SER A 136 -0.94 -11.60 -5.89
CA SER A 136 -0.26 -11.68 -4.59
C SER A 136 0.19 -10.32 -4.06
N ARG A 137 0.23 -10.18 -2.73
CA ARG A 137 0.81 -9.05 -2.00
C ARG A 137 0.14 -7.69 -2.25
N LYS A 138 -1.12 -7.69 -2.68
CA LYS A 138 -1.88 -6.44 -2.89
C LYS A 138 -2.30 -5.79 -1.58
N GLY A 139 -2.38 -4.47 -1.60
CA GLY A 139 -2.83 -3.68 -0.46
C GLY A 139 -4.30 -3.92 -0.13
N VAL A 140 -4.61 -3.83 1.15
CA VAL A 140 -5.97 -3.86 1.70
C VAL A 140 -6.23 -2.54 2.41
N ASN A 141 -7.35 -1.91 2.13
CA ASN A 141 -7.84 -0.74 2.83
C ASN A 141 -9.33 -0.93 3.18
N LYS A 142 -9.83 -0.15 4.11
CA LYS A 142 -11.27 -0.08 4.43
C LYS A 142 -11.84 1.22 3.87
N LEU A 143 -12.96 1.14 3.18
CA LEU A 143 -13.67 2.31 2.69
C LEU A 143 -14.12 3.18 3.88
N GLY A 144 -13.80 4.47 3.84
CA GLY A 144 -14.07 5.36 4.97
C GLY A 144 -12.99 5.36 6.06
N GLY A 145 -11.95 4.51 5.94
CA GLY A 145 -10.86 4.42 6.92
C GLY A 145 -11.18 3.54 8.13
N GLY A 146 -10.37 3.64 9.18
CA GLY A 146 -10.65 2.94 10.46
C GLY A 146 -9.91 1.61 10.65
N LEU A 147 -9.01 1.22 9.75
CA LEU A 147 -8.05 0.16 10.07
C LEU A 147 -7.07 0.72 11.11
N ALA A 148 -7.02 0.10 12.28
CA ALA A 148 -6.30 0.62 13.46
C ALA A 148 -4.76 0.41 13.38
N ALA A 149 -4.18 0.55 12.19
CA ALA A 149 -2.73 0.51 12.03
C ALA A 149 -2.10 1.81 12.58
N PRO A 150 -0.93 1.76 13.26
CA PRO A 150 -0.24 2.95 13.70
C PRO A 150 0.08 3.84 12.49
N ALA A 151 -0.02 5.16 12.64
CA ALA A 151 0.19 6.09 11.53
C ALA A 151 1.61 6.01 10.93
N LEU A 152 2.59 5.63 11.72
CA LEU A 152 4.00 5.46 11.33
C LEU A 152 4.51 4.08 11.73
N THR A 153 5.28 3.46 10.86
CA THR A 153 6.05 2.25 11.15
C THR A 153 7.43 2.59 11.68
N GLU A 154 8.17 1.60 12.23
CA GLU A 154 9.58 1.80 12.59
C GLU A 154 10.43 2.22 11.39
N LYS A 155 10.15 1.63 10.21
CA LYS A 155 10.78 2.05 8.95
C LYS A 155 10.52 3.53 8.65
N ASP A 156 9.28 4.00 8.82
CA ASP A 156 8.97 5.42 8.56
C ASP A 156 9.72 6.34 9.54
N LEU A 157 9.84 5.94 10.81
CA LEU A 157 10.62 6.69 11.80
C LEU A 157 12.11 6.75 11.44
N ASP A 158 12.67 5.66 10.88
CA ASP A 158 14.05 5.66 10.41
C ASP A 158 14.20 6.47 9.12
N ASP A 159 13.24 6.41 8.20
CA ASP A 159 13.22 7.24 6.99
C ASP A 159 13.15 8.73 7.34
N ILE A 160 12.34 9.11 8.33
CA ILE A 160 12.25 10.50 8.82
C ILE A 160 13.60 11.00 9.34
N LYS A 161 14.40 10.17 10.00
CA LYS A 161 15.74 10.57 10.50
C LYS A 161 16.70 10.89 9.36
N ALA A 162 16.53 10.29 8.19
CA ALA A 162 17.35 10.58 7.01
C ALA A 162 16.91 11.83 6.23
N MET A 163 15.72 12.38 6.52
CA MET A 163 15.16 13.53 5.79
C MET A 163 15.96 14.83 5.90
N PRO A 164 16.65 15.17 7.04
CA PRO A 164 17.49 16.38 7.10
C PRO A 164 18.56 16.42 6.01
N ASP A 165 18.96 15.28 5.45
CA ASP A 165 19.93 15.17 4.37
C ASP A 165 19.31 15.31 2.95
N ILE A 166 17.99 15.42 2.89
CA ILE A 166 17.18 15.57 1.69
C ILE A 166 16.73 17.02 1.52
#